data_9e2cc766db4cdc2c6d2d34ccba166288
#
_entry.id   9e2cc766db4cdc2c6d2d34ccba166288
#
_cell.length_a   1.000
_cell.length_b   1.000
_cell.length_c   1.000
_cell.angle_alpha   90.00
_cell.angle_beta   90.00
_cell.angle_gamma   90.00
#
_symmetry.space_group_name_H-M   'P 1'
#
loop_
_entity.id
_entity.type
_entity.pdbx_description
1 polymer ?
#
loop_
_entity_poly.entity_id
_entity_poly.type
_entity_poly.pdbx_seq_one_letter_code
_entity_poly.pdbx_strand_id
1 'polypeptide(L)'
;MRLSLICLFIASTLSLHSLAGDPTEKTHKPVIGEAANFLINGHASFRARIDSGATGTSINAHNIVIADASETMEENKGKQISFNIIDENGKPTAIQSKIERINKVTTPQGVEHRYVVPMTLTWNGKTSIASINLRDRSRMEYKLLIGRDWLNNHAVIDVDPKPIIGEVADYIVDGDLAFTARVDTGATSTSINALNIEIQDAAKKESDNIGKLISFDIVNNKNEQKRITTKIKNVIEVSNSMSSEMRYEVNMSIEWQGKQQALTFNLKDRSKLTYKLLIGRDWIGENAIVDTLQ
;
A
#
# COMPACT_ATOMS: atom_id res chain seq x y z
N MET A 1 -27.88 78.44 16.24
CA MET A 1 -28.23 77.21 15.57
C MET A 1 -26.97 76.35 15.54
N ARG A 2 -26.80 75.41 16.48
CA ARG A 2 -25.64 74.52 16.57
C ARG A 2 -26.08 73.11 16.08
N LEU A 3 -25.52 72.68 14.95
CA LEU A 3 -25.69 71.29 14.45
C LEU A 3 -24.68 70.39 15.15
N SER A 4 -25.20 69.43 15.89
CA SER A 4 -24.37 68.32 16.48
C SER A 4 -24.29 67.17 15.49
N LEU A 5 -23.07 66.83 15.10
CA LEU A 5 -22.73 65.67 14.25
C LEU A 5 -22.59 64.47 15.16
N ILE A 6 -23.47 63.47 15.05
CA ILE A 6 -23.36 62.17 15.75
C ILE A 6 -22.57 61.23 14.85
N CYS A 7 -21.33 60.90 15.27
CA CYS A 7 -20.54 59.82 14.65
C CYS A 7 -20.98 58.48 15.18
N LEU A 8 -21.55 57.66 14.33
CA LEU A 8 -21.90 56.27 14.63
C LEU A 8 -20.69 55.38 14.39
N PHE A 9 -20.06 54.86 15.47
CA PHE A 9 -19.02 53.86 15.41
C PHE A 9 -19.67 52.50 15.24
N ILE A 10 -19.52 51.89 14.06
CA ILE A 10 -19.85 50.49 13.84
C ILE A 10 -18.62 49.66 14.22
N ALA A 11 -18.67 49.00 15.37
CA ALA A 11 -17.67 48.02 15.78
C ALA A 11 -17.96 46.69 15.07
N SER A 12 -17.20 46.39 14.03
CA SER A 12 -17.21 45.06 13.41
C SER A 12 -16.40 44.08 14.27
N THR A 13 -17.12 43.21 14.98
CA THR A 13 -16.50 42.06 15.68
C THR A 13 -16.10 41.02 14.63
N LEU A 14 -14.82 40.93 14.31
CA LEU A 14 -14.26 39.76 13.61
C LEU A 14 -14.31 38.55 14.59
N SER A 15 -15.20 37.63 14.31
CA SER A 15 -15.18 36.31 14.96
C SER A 15 -14.03 35.50 14.38
N LEU A 16 -12.93 35.37 15.12
CA LEU A 16 -11.91 34.35 14.85
C LEU A 16 -12.57 32.98 15.08
N HIS A 17 -12.98 32.31 14.00
CA HIS A 17 -13.26 30.88 14.07
C HIS A 17 -11.91 30.17 14.18
N SER A 18 -11.57 29.73 15.39
CA SER A 18 -10.53 28.76 15.63
C SER A 18 -10.93 27.46 14.90
N LEU A 19 -10.23 27.14 13.84
CA LEU A 19 -10.21 25.79 13.23
C LEU A 19 -9.52 24.85 14.24
N ALA A 20 -10.26 24.46 15.30
CA ALA A 20 -9.90 23.30 16.07
C ALA A 20 -10.17 22.09 15.17
N GLY A 21 -9.13 21.47 14.64
CA GLY A 21 -9.23 20.19 13.95
C GLY A 21 -9.91 19.16 14.86
N ASP A 22 -10.80 18.39 14.30
CA ASP A 22 -11.51 17.30 14.98
C ASP A 22 -10.45 16.33 15.59
N PRO A 23 -10.42 16.12 16.93
CA PRO A 23 -9.46 15.24 17.58
C PRO A 23 -9.69 13.74 17.30
N THR A 24 -10.62 13.39 16.41
CA THR A 24 -10.97 12.00 16.07
C THR A 24 -10.44 11.52 14.73
N GLU A 25 -9.72 12.34 13.97
CA GLU A 25 -9.05 11.87 12.76
C GLU A 25 -7.93 10.90 13.17
N LYS A 26 -8.24 9.60 13.21
CA LYS A 26 -7.24 8.53 13.30
C LYS A 26 -6.37 8.66 12.06
N THR A 27 -5.25 9.37 12.16
CA THR A 27 -4.26 9.42 11.11
C THR A 27 -3.78 7.99 10.86
N HIS A 28 -4.26 7.39 9.77
CA HIS A 28 -3.77 6.09 9.35
C HIS A 28 -2.29 6.20 9.06
N LYS A 29 -1.50 5.32 9.70
CA LYS A 29 -0.06 5.24 9.41
C LYS A 29 0.10 4.84 7.94
N PRO A 30 1.04 5.48 7.21
CA PRO A 30 1.32 5.07 5.84
C PRO A 30 1.84 3.64 5.79
N VAL A 31 1.59 2.97 4.68
CA VAL A 31 2.06 1.60 4.42
C VAL A 31 3.52 1.65 3.95
N ILE A 32 4.35 0.75 4.45
CA ILE A 32 5.74 0.54 4.04
C ILE A 32 5.93 -0.91 3.64
N GLY A 33 6.65 -1.16 2.55
CA GLY A 33 6.97 -2.51 2.07
C GLY A 33 8.10 -3.18 2.86
N GLU A 34 8.60 -4.31 2.36
CA GLU A 34 9.74 -5.04 2.95
C GLU A 34 11.05 -4.25 2.96
N ALA A 35 11.19 -3.28 2.05
CA ALA A 35 12.32 -2.37 1.95
C ALA A 35 11.86 -0.98 1.53
N ALA A 36 12.55 0.07 2.01
CA ALA A 36 12.26 1.46 1.67
C ALA A 36 13.51 2.33 1.73
N ASN A 37 13.48 3.48 1.03
CA ASN A 37 14.58 4.44 1.03
C ASN A 37 14.39 5.46 2.17
N PHE A 38 15.46 5.71 2.90
CA PHE A 38 15.54 6.69 3.98
C PHE A 38 16.68 7.67 3.76
N LEU A 39 16.48 8.92 4.14
CA LEU A 39 17.57 9.88 4.31
C LEU A 39 18.00 9.92 5.79
N ILE A 40 19.28 9.75 6.02
CA ILE A 40 19.90 9.85 7.35
C ILE A 40 20.50 11.24 7.49
N ASN A 41 20.17 11.94 8.56
CA ASN A 41 20.61 13.31 8.85
C ASN A 41 20.44 14.27 7.65
N GLY A 42 19.39 14.04 6.85
CA GLY A 42 18.98 14.90 5.74
C GLY A 42 19.82 14.78 4.45
N HIS A 43 20.87 13.96 4.41
CA HIS A 43 21.75 13.92 3.22
C HIS A 43 22.28 12.54 2.81
N ALA A 44 22.36 11.56 3.71
CA ALA A 44 22.83 10.21 3.35
C ALA A 44 21.63 9.29 3.03
N SER A 45 21.55 8.80 1.79
CA SER A 45 20.47 7.92 1.33
C SER A 45 20.84 6.47 1.57
N PHE A 46 19.93 5.72 2.18
CA PHE A 46 20.03 4.29 2.45
C PHE A 46 18.78 3.56 2.01
N ARG A 47 18.92 2.42 1.36
CA ARG A 47 17.84 1.45 1.21
C ARG A 47 17.81 0.56 2.46
N ALA A 48 16.75 0.66 3.25
CA ALA A 48 16.62 -0.06 4.49
C ALA A 48 15.80 -1.33 4.34
N ARG A 49 16.17 -2.40 5.06
CA ARG A 49 15.30 -3.52 5.34
C ARG A 49 14.29 -3.13 6.41
N ILE A 50 13.04 -3.41 6.21
CA ILE A 50 11.97 -3.25 7.20
C ILE A 50 11.81 -4.58 7.94
N ASP A 51 12.04 -4.57 9.26
CA ASP A 51 12.15 -5.80 10.05
C ASP A 51 11.29 -5.74 11.32
N SER A 52 10.10 -6.31 11.26
CA SER A 52 9.19 -6.42 12.40
C SER A 52 9.69 -7.39 13.50
N GLY A 53 10.67 -8.24 13.20
CA GLY A 53 11.32 -9.13 14.16
C GLY A 53 12.36 -8.42 15.01
N ALA A 54 13.01 -7.38 14.48
CA ALA A 54 14.01 -6.60 15.19
C ALA A 54 13.37 -5.61 16.16
N THR A 55 13.87 -5.56 17.41
CA THR A 55 13.41 -4.58 18.40
C THR A 55 13.97 -3.19 18.15
N GLY A 56 15.17 -3.07 17.56
CA GLY A 56 15.89 -1.80 17.40
C GLY A 56 16.41 -1.60 15.98
N THR A 57 16.37 -0.34 15.54
CA THR A 57 16.95 0.14 14.29
C THR A 57 18.47 0.10 14.34
N SER A 58 19.13 -0.28 13.23
CA SER A 58 20.59 -0.51 13.17
C SER A 58 21.17 -0.06 11.85
N ILE A 59 22.33 0.59 11.87
CA ILE A 59 23.02 1.12 10.70
C ILE A 59 24.45 0.58 10.57
N ASN A 60 24.96 0.47 9.34
CA ASN A 60 26.33 0.11 9.06
C ASN A 60 27.27 1.24 9.47
N ALA A 61 28.04 1.02 10.54
CA ALA A 61 28.92 2.00 11.14
C ALA A 61 30.34 1.43 11.34
N HIS A 62 31.33 2.23 10.97
CA HIS A 62 32.77 1.91 11.06
C HIS A 62 33.55 3.06 11.66
N ASN A 63 34.82 2.78 12.02
CA ASN A 63 35.76 3.78 12.54
C ASN A 63 35.18 4.54 13.74
N ILE A 64 34.61 3.79 14.69
CA ILE A 64 34.00 4.35 15.89
C ILE A 64 35.08 4.84 16.81
N VAL A 65 35.08 6.14 17.15
CA VAL A 65 35.97 6.79 18.08
C VAL A 65 35.17 7.53 19.14
N ILE A 66 35.53 7.35 20.41
CA ILE A 66 34.87 7.97 21.54
C ILE A 66 35.84 8.93 22.20
N ALA A 67 35.42 10.17 22.39
CA ALA A 67 36.22 11.15 23.12
C ALA A 67 36.33 10.72 24.61
N ASP A 68 37.56 10.70 25.12
CA ASP A 68 37.86 10.31 26.52
C ASP A 68 37.22 8.94 26.87
N ALA A 69 37.46 7.94 26.02
CA ALA A 69 36.88 6.60 26.16
C ALA A 69 37.26 5.98 27.52
N SER A 70 36.25 5.46 28.23
CA SER A 70 36.44 4.64 29.43
C SER A 70 36.68 3.17 29.07
N GLU A 71 37.14 2.39 30.04
CA GLU A 71 37.44 0.97 29.87
C GLU A 71 36.17 0.14 29.54
N THR A 72 35.05 0.51 30.14
CA THR A 72 33.77 -0.17 29.90
C THR A 72 32.86 0.59 28.96
N MET A 73 32.04 -0.13 28.17
CA MET A 73 31.08 0.52 27.29
C MET A 73 30.04 1.35 28.06
N GLU A 74 29.61 0.88 29.23
CA GLU A 74 28.57 1.54 30.03
C GLU A 74 29.04 2.94 30.52
N GLU A 75 30.29 3.09 30.88
CA GLU A 75 30.88 4.38 31.33
C GLU A 75 31.01 5.39 30.17
N ASN A 76 30.88 4.94 28.93
CA ASN A 76 30.91 5.81 27.75
C ASN A 76 29.54 6.44 27.44
N LYS A 77 28.49 6.06 28.14
CA LYS A 77 27.18 6.69 27.99
C LYS A 77 27.28 8.21 28.22
N GLY A 78 26.71 8.98 27.32
CA GLY A 78 26.74 10.44 27.37
C GLY A 78 27.99 11.10 26.78
N LYS A 79 29.04 10.35 26.40
CA LYS A 79 30.23 10.89 25.74
C LYS A 79 30.00 11.14 24.25
N GLN A 80 30.84 12.01 23.69
CA GLN A 80 30.86 12.25 22.25
C GLN A 80 31.46 11.05 21.52
N ILE A 81 30.85 10.72 20.42
CA ILE A 81 31.22 9.61 19.55
C ILE A 81 31.27 10.09 18.11
N SER A 82 32.28 9.72 17.37
CA SER A 82 32.40 9.93 15.93
C SER A 82 32.55 8.60 15.23
N PHE A 83 31.96 8.47 14.04
CA PHE A 83 31.99 7.26 13.22
C PHE A 83 31.63 7.59 11.79
N ASN A 84 31.87 6.63 10.88
CA ASN A 84 31.40 6.71 9.51
C ASN A 84 30.23 5.75 9.31
N ILE A 85 29.13 6.24 8.76
CA ILE A 85 28.11 5.37 8.17
C ILE A 85 28.47 5.12 6.70
N ILE A 86 28.30 3.89 6.23
CA ILE A 86 28.66 3.49 4.87
C ILE A 86 27.43 2.91 4.18
N ASP A 87 27.03 3.53 3.06
CA ASP A 87 25.87 3.13 2.27
C ASP A 87 26.10 1.87 1.42
N GLU A 88 25.11 1.50 0.62
CA GLU A 88 25.14 0.33 -0.26
C GLU A 88 26.22 0.45 -1.36
N ASN A 89 26.61 1.67 -1.72
CA ASN A 89 27.62 1.96 -2.73
C ASN A 89 29.04 2.06 -2.15
N GLY A 90 29.17 1.83 -0.84
CA GLY A 90 30.44 1.97 -0.13
C GLY A 90 30.86 3.41 0.17
N LYS A 91 29.95 4.38 -0.02
CA LYS A 91 30.22 5.80 0.25
C LYS A 91 30.17 6.08 1.76
N PRO A 92 31.27 6.55 2.37
CA PRO A 92 31.29 6.92 3.78
C PRO A 92 30.70 8.32 4.00
N THR A 93 29.95 8.47 5.09
CA THR A 93 29.50 9.77 5.63
C THR A 93 29.91 9.85 7.07
N ALA A 94 30.70 10.86 7.44
CA ALA A 94 31.15 11.08 8.80
C ALA A 94 30.01 11.65 9.66
N ILE A 95 29.82 11.06 10.83
CA ILE A 95 28.80 11.44 11.82
C ILE A 95 29.48 11.74 13.16
N GLN A 96 28.99 12.78 13.80
CA GLN A 96 29.26 13.06 15.20
C GLN A 96 27.96 13.05 15.98
N SER A 97 27.95 12.40 17.13
CA SER A 97 26.77 12.28 17.96
C SER A 97 27.16 12.09 19.42
N LYS A 98 26.16 11.84 20.29
CA LYS A 98 26.36 11.54 21.71
C LYS A 98 25.80 10.15 21.99
N ILE A 99 26.52 9.32 22.72
CA ILE A 99 26.06 7.98 23.11
C ILE A 99 24.84 8.13 24.02
N GLU A 100 23.70 7.66 23.54
CA GLU A 100 22.44 7.67 24.29
C GLU A 100 22.39 6.54 25.31
N ARG A 101 22.70 5.33 24.87
CA ARG A 101 22.71 4.10 25.67
C ARG A 101 23.53 3.01 25.01
N ILE A 102 23.73 1.92 25.74
CA ILE A 102 24.30 0.69 25.22
C ILE A 102 23.19 -0.35 25.14
N ASN A 103 23.04 -0.99 23.96
CA ASN A 103 22.11 -2.09 23.77
C ASN A 103 22.84 -3.44 23.84
N LYS A 104 22.30 -4.34 24.64
CA LYS A 104 22.66 -5.76 24.64
C LYS A 104 21.76 -6.47 23.63
N VAL A 105 22.35 -7.06 22.60
CA VAL A 105 21.64 -7.82 21.57
C VAL A 105 22.05 -9.27 21.64
N THR A 106 21.09 -10.15 21.89
CA THR A 106 21.30 -11.60 21.91
C THR A 106 20.90 -12.19 20.57
N THR A 107 21.81 -12.93 19.95
CA THR A 107 21.59 -13.65 18.69
C THR A 107 21.98 -15.12 18.88
N PRO A 108 21.63 -16.03 17.96
CA PRO A 108 22.09 -17.43 18.01
C PRO A 108 23.62 -17.57 18.05
N GLN A 109 24.36 -16.55 17.57
CA GLN A 109 25.82 -16.53 17.54
C GLN A 109 26.44 -15.97 18.82
N GLY A 110 25.64 -15.44 19.76
CA GLY A 110 26.10 -14.90 21.03
C GLY A 110 25.49 -13.56 21.40
N VAL A 111 26.12 -12.91 22.36
CA VAL A 111 25.73 -11.59 22.88
C VAL A 111 26.67 -10.52 22.35
N GLU A 112 26.10 -9.45 21.80
CA GLU A 112 26.82 -8.28 21.29
C GLU A 112 26.32 -7.02 22.01
N HIS A 113 27.25 -6.15 22.42
CA HIS A 113 26.92 -4.84 22.97
C HIS A 113 27.15 -3.78 21.89
N ARG A 114 26.22 -2.83 21.74
CA ARG A 114 26.24 -1.82 20.69
C ARG A 114 25.96 -0.44 21.27
N TYR A 115 26.72 0.56 20.84
CA TYR A 115 26.37 1.94 21.10
C TYR A 115 25.12 2.34 20.34
N VAL A 116 24.25 3.10 20.97
CA VAL A 116 23.04 3.66 20.38
C VAL A 116 23.17 5.17 20.42
N VAL A 117 22.90 5.78 19.28
CA VAL A 117 22.97 7.23 19.08
C VAL A 117 21.70 7.76 18.44
N PRO A 118 21.28 9.00 18.73
CA PRO A 118 20.19 9.64 18.02
C PRO A 118 20.66 10.10 16.64
N MET A 119 19.84 9.81 15.62
CA MET A 119 19.97 10.34 14.25
C MET A 119 18.60 10.68 13.70
N THR A 120 18.53 11.58 12.72
CA THR A 120 17.27 11.84 12.04
C THR A 120 17.08 10.86 10.88
N LEU A 121 15.85 10.31 10.80
CA LEU A 121 15.35 9.51 9.70
C LEU A 121 14.28 10.29 8.97
N THR A 122 14.45 10.46 7.64
CA THR A 122 13.40 11.02 6.78
C THR A 122 12.88 9.94 5.86
N TRP A 123 11.57 9.70 5.93
CA TRP A 123 10.85 8.78 5.07
C TRP A 123 9.50 9.38 4.67
N ASN A 124 9.12 9.22 3.40
CA ASN A 124 7.88 9.78 2.86
C ASN A 124 7.68 11.26 3.20
N GLY A 125 8.75 12.06 3.07
CA GLY A 125 8.77 13.49 3.35
C GLY A 125 8.67 13.88 4.84
N LYS A 126 8.54 12.91 5.76
CA LYS A 126 8.46 13.15 7.21
C LYS A 126 9.77 12.79 7.88
N THR A 127 10.28 13.70 8.71
CA THR A 127 11.51 13.52 9.49
C THR A 127 11.18 13.23 10.95
N SER A 128 11.86 12.24 11.53
CA SER A 128 11.77 11.88 12.95
C SER A 128 13.15 11.56 13.50
N ILE A 129 13.33 11.69 14.82
CA ILE A 129 14.54 11.27 15.50
C ILE A 129 14.37 9.78 15.86
N ALA A 130 15.41 8.98 15.58
CA ALA A 130 15.47 7.57 15.92
C ALA A 130 16.75 7.27 16.72
N SER A 131 16.65 6.37 17.68
CA SER A 131 17.78 5.82 18.43
C SER A 131 18.36 4.64 17.67
N ILE A 132 19.52 4.80 17.03
CA ILE A 132 20.07 3.85 16.07
C ILE A 132 21.27 3.11 16.65
N ASN A 133 21.26 1.78 16.57
CA ASN A 133 22.38 0.92 16.93
C ASN A 133 23.49 1.02 15.90
N LEU A 134 24.72 1.25 16.35
CA LEU A 134 25.90 1.19 15.50
C LEU A 134 26.42 -0.24 15.42
N ARG A 135 26.52 -0.78 14.19
CA ARG A 135 26.99 -2.14 13.96
C ARG A 135 27.70 -2.21 12.61
N ASP A 136 28.70 -3.08 12.52
CA ASP A 136 29.23 -3.49 11.22
C ASP A 136 28.18 -4.34 10.48
N ARG A 137 27.65 -3.80 9.41
CA ARG A 137 26.72 -4.45 8.48
C ARG A 137 27.31 -4.63 7.09
N SER A 138 28.66 -4.55 6.96
CA SER A 138 29.35 -4.62 5.66
C SER A 138 29.01 -5.88 4.87
N ARG A 139 28.77 -7.01 5.55
CA ARG A 139 28.41 -8.30 4.95
C ARG A 139 26.91 -8.47 4.72
N MET A 140 26.08 -7.53 5.16
CA MET A 140 24.64 -7.59 4.99
C MET A 140 24.24 -6.89 3.69
N GLU A 141 23.19 -7.38 3.02
CA GLU A 141 22.60 -6.75 1.85
C GLU A 141 22.20 -5.30 2.17
N TYR A 142 21.40 -5.12 3.21
CA TYR A 142 20.94 -3.81 3.65
C TYR A 142 21.86 -3.21 4.70
N LYS A 143 22.41 -2.02 4.42
CA LYS A 143 23.29 -1.28 5.32
C LYS A 143 22.52 -0.57 6.44
N LEU A 144 21.20 -0.42 6.27
CA LEU A 144 20.25 0.08 7.27
C LEU A 144 19.16 -0.95 7.51
N LEU A 145 18.74 -1.12 8.75
CA LEU A 145 17.61 -1.93 9.18
C LEU A 145 16.72 -1.08 10.07
N ILE A 146 15.46 -1.01 9.78
CA ILE A 146 14.44 -0.32 10.57
C ILE A 146 13.69 -1.34 11.43
N GLY A 147 13.79 -1.18 12.73
CA GLY A 147 13.16 -2.04 13.73
C GLY A 147 11.85 -1.49 14.28
N ARG A 148 11.24 -2.25 15.20
CA ARG A 148 9.95 -1.90 15.82
C ARG A 148 9.99 -0.60 16.61
N ASP A 149 11.16 -0.20 17.14
CA ASP A 149 11.35 1.07 17.84
C ASP A 149 10.91 2.27 17.01
N TRP A 150 11.14 2.22 15.70
CA TRP A 150 10.67 3.24 14.77
C TRP A 150 9.31 2.89 14.15
N LEU A 151 9.13 1.64 13.68
CA LEU A 151 7.95 1.20 12.93
C LEU A 151 6.65 1.39 13.70
N ASN A 152 6.64 1.12 15.02
CA ASN A 152 5.44 1.18 15.83
C ASN A 152 4.71 2.53 15.79
N ASN A 153 5.43 3.62 15.51
CA ASN A 153 4.85 4.96 15.49
C ASN A 153 4.70 5.55 14.08
N HIS A 154 5.33 4.94 13.06
CA HIS A 154 5.49 5.61 11.77
C HIS A 154 4.85 4.88 10.59
N ALA A 155 4.73 3.55 10.62
CA ALA A 155 4.27 2.79 9.45
C ALA A 155 3.49 1.52 9.83
N VAL A 156 2.66 1.05 8.89
CA VAL A 156 2.12 -0.31 8.83
C VAL A 156 2.90 -1.05 7.75
N ILE A 157 3.31 -2.28 8.03
CA ILE A 157 4.14 -3.07 7.10
C ILE A 157 3.22 -3.92 6.24
N ASP A 158 3.41 -3.83 4.92
CA ASP A 158 2.87 -4.75 3.94
C ASP A 158 4.05 -5.32 3.13
N VAL A 159 4.37 -6.58 3.35
CA VAL A 159 5.52 -7.25 2.70
C VAL A 159 5.26 -7.60 1.24
N ASP A 160 4.00 -7.56 0.81
CA ASP A 160 3.57 -7.74 -0.58
C ASP A 160 2.58 -6.63 -0.95
N PRO A 161 3.06 -5.37 -1.08
CA PRO A 161 2.18 -4.23 -1.33
C PRO A 161 1.49 -4.38 -2.68
N LYS A 162 0.16 -4.41 -2.63
CA LYS A 162 -0.66 -4.42 -3.82
C LYS A 162 -0.49 -3.11 -4.58
N PRO A 163 -0.44 -3.17 -5.92
CA PRO A 163 -0.42 -1.98 -6.74
C PRO A 163 -1.70 -1.15 -6.56
N ILE A 164 -1.56 0.16 -6.75
CA ILE A 164 -2.70 1.07 -6.72
C ILE A 164 -3.34 1.10 -8.11
N ILE A 165 -4.67 1.05 -8.14
CA ILE A 165 -5.49 1.12 -9.35
C ILE A 165 -6.54 2.22 -9.19
N GLY A 166 -6.86 2.92 -10.28
CA GLY A 166 -7.92 3.93 -10.32
C GLY A 166 -9.33 3.33 -10.43
N GLU A 167 -10.32 4.20 -10.62
CA GLU A 167 -11.72 3.79 -10.87
C GLU A 167 -11.90 3.04 -12.20
N VAL A 168 -10.96 3.19 -13.13
CA VAL A 168 -10.98 2.62 -14.47
C VAL A 168 -9.62 2.03 -14.79
N ALA A 169 -9.60 0.83 -15.39
CA ALA A 169 -8.37 0.19 -15.84
C ALA A 169 -8.61 -0.73 -17.03
N ASP A 170 -7.54 -1.00 -17.78
CA ASP A 170 -7.57 -1.89 -18.95
C ASP A 170 -7.16 -3.30 -18.56
N TYR A 171 -7.88 -4.28 -19.10
CA TYR A 171 -7.68 -5.71 -18.91
C TYR A 171 -7.73 -6.45 -20.24
N ILE A 172 -7.05 -7.58 -20.32
CA ILE A 172 -7.21 -8.55 -21.39
C ILE A 172 -8.02 -9.74 -20.85
N VAL A 173 -9.10 -10.09 -21.51
CA VAL A 173 -9.95 -11.23 -21.12
C VAL A 173 -9.81 -12.34 -22.16
N ASP A 174 -9.72 -13.57 -21.69
CA ASP A 174 -9.60 -14.80 -22.48
C ASP A 174 -8.43 -14.76 -23.50
N GLY A 175 -7.32 -14.13 -23.08
CA GLY A 175 -6.02 -14.12 -23.74
C GLY A 175 -5.80 -13.03 -24.79
N ASP A 176 -6.83 -12.45 -25.39
CA ASP A 176 -6.67 -11.52 -26.53
C ASP A 176 -7.67 -10.36 -26.59
N LEU A 177 -8.81 -10.40 -25.89
CA LEU A 177 -9.81 -9.35 -26.00
C LEU A 177 -9.63 -8.27 -24.92
N ALA A 178 -9.30 -7.05 -25.36
CA ALA A 178 -9.04 -5.91 -24.46
C ALA A 178 -10.35 -5.24 -24.01
N PHE A 179 -10.48 -4.99 -22.72
CA PHE A 179 -11.60 -4.27 -22.10
C PHE A 179 -11.09 -3.11 -21.26
N THR A 180 -11.72 -1.95 -21.41
CA THR A 180 -11.67 -0.91 -20.40
C THR A 180 -12.77 -1.17 -19.37
N ALA A 181 -12.41 -1.45 -18.14
CA ALA A 181 -13.31 -1.86 -17.07
C ALA A 181 -13.52 -0.76 -16.03
N ARG A 182 -14.72 -0.74 -15.42
CA ARG A 182 -14.94 -0.05 -14.16
C ARG A 182 -14.46 -0.92 -13.00
N VAL A 183 -13.64 -0.35 -12.13
CA VAL A 183 -13.23 -0.96 -10.85
C VAL A 183 -14.25 -0.54 -9.80
N ASP A 184 -14.98 -1.52 -9.23
CA ASP A 184 -16.12 -1.26 -8.36
C ASP A 184 -16.00 -2.00 -7.02
N THR A 185 -15.59 -1.29 -5.99
CA THR A 185 -15.47 -1.83 -4.62
C THR A 185 -16.82 -2.14 -3.98
N GLY A 186 -17.93 -1.65 -4.54
CA GLY A 186 -19.30 -1.98 -4.11
C GLY A 186 -19.77 -3.34 -4.61
N ALA A 187 -19.27 -3.79 -5.77
CA ALA A 187 -19.64 -5.09 -6.36
C ALA A 187 -18.88 -6.24 -5.69
N THR A 188 -19.58 -7.32 -5.37
CA THR A 188 -18.97 -8.54 -4.80
C THR A 188 -18.28 -9.40 -5.86
N SER A 189 -18.79 -9.42 -7.09
CA SER A 189 -18.32 -10.27 -8.18
C SER A 189 -18.12 -9.50 -9.47
N THR A 190 -17.15 -9.95 -10.26
CA THR A 190 -16.81 -9.41 -11.58
C THR A 190 -17.89 -9.78 -12.60
N SER A 191 -18.26 -8.81 -13.46
CA SER A 191 -19.34 -8.96 -14.46
C SER A 191 -18.87 -8.54 -15.83
N ILE A 192 -19.18 -9.34 -16.84
CA ILE A 192 -18.81 -9.09 -18.24
C ILE A 192 -20.03 -8.99 -19.15
N ASN A 193 -19.90 -8.16 -20.20
CA ASN A 193 -20.90 -8.07 -21.25
C ASN A 193 -20.93 -9.36 -22.07
N ALA A 194 -22.00 -10.13 -21.90
CA ALA A 194 -22.23 -11.40 -22.57
C ALA A 194 -23.56 -11.38 -23.30
N LEU A 195 -23.51 -11.68 -24.60
CA LEU A 195 -24.66 -11.69 -25.50
C LEU A 195 -24.83 -13.10 -26.13
N ASN A 196 -25.97 -13.35 -26.74
CA ASN A 196 -26.23 -14.58 -27.46
C ASN A 196 -25.92 -15.85 -26.65
N ILE A 197 -26.42 -15.86 -25.40
CA ILE A 197 -26.18 -16.96 -24.44
C ILE A 197 -27.02 -18.18 -24.89
N GLU A 198 -26.34 -19.30 -25.09
CA GLU A 198 -26.92 -20.59 -25.45
C GLU A 198 -26.41 -21.68 -24.50
N ILE A 199 -27.31 -22.50 -23.97
CA ILE A 199 -26.96 -23.59 -23.06
C ILE A 199 -27.32 -24.89 -23.72
N GLN A 200 -26.38 -25.82 -23.78
CA GLN A 200 -26.62 -27.15 -24.30
C GLN A 200 -27.56 -27.90 -23.35
N ASP A 201 -28.64 -28.48 -23.92
CA ASP A 201 -29.66 -29.21 -23.16
C ASP A 201 -30.21 -28.43 -21.95
N ALA A 202 -30.54 -27.14 -22.20
CA ALA A 202 -31.00 -26.21 -21.18
C ALA A 202 -32.17 -26.75 -20.37
N ALA A 203 -32.04 -26.76 -19.04
CA ALA A 203 -33.14 -27.04 -18.13
C ALA A 203 -33.95 -25.76 -17.87
N LYS A 204 -35.21 -25.93 -17.45
CA LYS A 204 -36.09 -24.81 -17.14
C LYS A 204 -35.64 -24.02 -15.89
N LYS A 205 -35.09 -24.72 -14.92
CA LYS A 205 -34.57 -24.11 -13.71
C LYS A 205 -33.08 -23.79 -13.88
N GLU A 206 -32.68 -22.57 -13.64
CA GLU A 206 -31.31 -22.10 -13.88
C GLU A 206 -30.25 -22.92 -13.11
N SER A 207 -30.54 -23.31 -11.87
CA SER A 207 -29.63 -24.13 -11.06
C SER A 207 -29.33 -25.51 -11.63
N ASP A 208 -30.24 -26.06 -12.44
CA ASP A 208 -30.12 -27.39 -13.07
C ASP A 208 -29.21 -27.34 -14.32
N ASN A 209 -28.76 -26.17 -14.70
CA ASN A 209 -27.80 -25.94 -15.77
C ASN A 209 -26.34 -25.93 -15.30
N ILE A 210 -26.08 -25.95 -14.02
CA ILE A 210 -24.71 -26.00 -13.48
C ILE A 210 -23.98 -27.23 -14.04
N GLY A 211 -22.75 -27.02 -14.54
CA GLY A 211 -21.93 -28.05 -15.16
C GLY A 211 -22.18 -28.28 -16.64
N LYS A 212 -23.30 -27.80 -17.22
CA LYS A 212 -23.57 -27.86 -18.66
C LYS A 212 -22.70 -26.90 -19.46
N LEU A 213 -22.57 -27.16 -20.76
CA LEU A 213 -21.89 -26.26 -21.68
C LEU A 213 -22.76 -25.03 -21.94
N ILE A 214 -22.15 -23.88 -21.88
CA ILE A 214 -22.70 -22.57 -22.18
C ILE A 214 -21.83 -21.89 -23.23
N SER A 215 -22.45 -21.35 -24.28
CA SER A 215 -21.81 -20.57 -25.32
C SER A 215 -22.37 -19.14 -25.30
N PHE A 216 -21.53 -18.15 -25.45
CA PHE A 216 -21.91 -16.74 -25.44
C PHE A 216 -20.86 -15.89 -26.14
N ASP A 217 -21.23 -14.68 -26.54
CA ASP A 217 -20.31 -13.71 -27.13
C ASP A 217 -19.93 -12.68 -26.09
N ILE A 218 -18.64 -12.55 -25.74
CA ILE A 218 -18.13 -11.41 -25.03
C ILE A 218 -17.86 -10.27 -25.99
N VAL A 219 -18.32 -9.05 -25.65
CA VAL A 219 -18.22 -7.89 -26.53
C VAL A 219 -17.67 -6.71 -25.74
N ASN A 220 -16.58 -6.11 -26.22
CA ASN A 220 -15.89 -5.01 -25.55
C ASN A 220 -16.46 -3.62 -25.93
N ASN A 221 -15.84 -2.55 -25.44
CA ASN A 221 -16.25 -1.17 -25.71
C ASN A 221 -16.06 -0.72 -27.17
N LYS A 222 -15.23 -1.43 -27.94
CA LYS A 222 -14.98 -1.18 -29.38
C LYS A 222 -15.87 -2.01 -30.28
N ASN A 223 -16.81 -2.79 -29.72
CA ASN A 223 -17.64 -3.79 -30.42
C ASN A 223 -16.82 -4.95 -31.03
N GLU A 224 -15.58 -5.14 -30.56
CA GLU A 224 -14.84 -6.35 -30.85
C GLU A 224 -15.47 -7.50 -30.04
N GLN A 225 -15.61 -8.66 -30.64
CA GLN A 225 -16.32 -9.79 -30.01
C GLN A 225 -15.56 -11.09 -30.15
N LYS A 226 -15.79 -11.98 -29.17
CA LYS A 226 -15.26 -13.34 -29.15
C LYS A 226 -16.31 -14.32 -28.64
N ARG A 227 -16.52 -15.41 -29.35
CA ARG A 227 -17.40 -16.52 -28.94
C ARG A 227 -16.66 -17.38 -27.93
N ILE A 228 -17.24 -17.57 -26.74
CA ILE A 228 -16.72 -18.41 -25.66
C ILE A 228 -17.64 -19.62 -25.51
N THR A 229 -17.06 -20.80 -25.30
CA THR A 229 -17.78 -22.01 -24.90
C THR A 229 -17.06 -22.60 -23.69
N THR A 230 -17.79 -22.73 -22.59
CA THR A 230 -17.24 -23.24 -21.32
C THR A 230 -18.32 -23.89 -20.47
N LYS A 231 -18.02 -24.37 -19.29
CA LYS A 231 -19.00 -24.93 -18.35
C LYS A 231 -19.55 -23.87 -17.41
N ILE A 232 -20.85 -23.93 -17.15
CA ILE A 232 -21.48 -23.16 -16.09
C ILE A 232 -20.89 -23.61 -14.75
N LYS A 233 -20.26 -22.67 -14.03
CA LYS A 233 -19.70 -22.93 -12.72
C LYS A 233 -20.75 -22.82 -11.62
N ASN A 234 -21.60 -21.81 -11.72
CA ASN A 234 -22.60 -21.49 -10.72
C ASN A 234 -23.74 -20.65 -11.32
N VAL A 235 -24.79 -20.45 -10.53
CA VAL A 235 -25.86 -19.51 -10.78
C VAL A 235 -26.03 -18.63 -9.55
N ILE A 236 -25.97 -17.32 -9.71
CA ILE A 236 -26.10 -16.37 -8.63
C ILE A 236 -27.30 -15.45 -8.84
N GLU A 237 -27.89 -15.02 -7.75
CA GLU A 237 -28.86 -13.93 -7.74
C GLU A 237 -28.15 -12.62 -7.46
N VAL A 238 -28.27 -11.66 -8.37
CA VAL A 238 -27.74 -10.31 -8.20
C VAL A 238 -28.90 -9.35 -8.03
N SER A 239 -28.99 -8.76 -6.86
CA SER A 239 -30.03 -7.81 -6.50
C SER A 239 -29.50 -6.37 -6.49
N ASN A 240 -30.32 -5.45 -6.94
CA ASN A 240 -30.15 -4.02 -6.77
C ASN A 240 -31.42 -3.42 -6.14
N SER A 241 -31.44 -2.11 -5.94
CA SER A 241 -32.60 -1.42 -5.32
C SER A 241 -33.93 -1.54 -6.11
N MET A 242 -33.90 -2.03 -7.35
CA MET A 242 -35.07 -2.06 -8.25
C MET A 242 -35.49 -3.48 -8.66
N SER A 243 -34.56 -4.44 -8.65
CA SER A 243 -34.82 -5.81 -9.16
C SER A 243 -33.76 -6.81 -8.73
N SER A 244 -34.13 -8.11 -8.78
CA SER A 244 -33.21 -9.24 -8.70
C SER A 244 -33.11 -9.92 -10.06
N GLU A 245 -31.96 -10.43 -10.42
CA GLU A 245 -31.67 -11.08 -11.67
C GLU A 245 -30.77 -12.30 -11.44
N MET A 246 -31.17 -13.47 -11.99
CA MET A 246 -30.32 -14.66 -11.97
C MET A 246 -29.27 -14.57 -13.07
N ARG A 247 -28.02 -14.89 -12.74
CA ARG A 247 -26.90 -14.86 -13.68
C ARG A 247 -26.06 -16.11 -13.60
N TYR A 248 -25.65 -16.60 -14.76
CA TYR A 248 -24.67 -17.69 -14.84
C TYR A 248 -23.26 -17.17 -14.55
N GLU A 249 -22.50 -17.95 -13.83
CA GLU A 249 -21.07 -17.72 -13.58
C GLU A 249 -20.23 -18.75 -14.33
N VAL A 250 -19.15 -18.25 -14.94
CA VAL A 250 -18.19 -19.06 -15.69
C VAL A 250 -16.76 -18.65 -15.33
N ASN A 251 -15.81 -19.57 -15.51
CA ASN A 251 -14.38 -19.26 -15.37
C ASN A 251 -13.82 -18.87 -16.74
N MET A 252 -13.08 -17.74 -16.77
CA MET A 252 -12.26 -17.31 -17.89
C MET A 252 -10.94 -16.75 -17.36
N SER A 253 -9.96 -16.54 -18.23
CA SER A 253 -8.73 -15.86 -17.85
C SER A 253 -8.90 -14.34 -17.91
N ILE A 254 -8.23 -13.65 -16.99
CA ILE A 254 -8.07 -12.19 -16.99
C ILE A 254 -6.60 -11.86 -16.80
N GLU A 255 -6.13 -10.85 -17.53
CA GLU A 255 -4.76 -10.34 -17.41
C GLU A 255 -4.79 -8.85 -17.11
N TRP A 256 -3.97 -8.45 -16.15
CA TRP A 256 -3.71 -7.05 -15.81
C TRP A 256 -2.21 -6.84 -15.57
N GLN A 257 -1.63 -5.84 -16.24
CA GLN A 257 -0.18 -5.53 -16.16
C GLN A 257 0.72 -6.75 -16.39
N GLY A 258 0.36 -7.63 -17.35
CA GLY A 258 1.14 -8.83 -17.69
C GLY A 258 0.97 -10.00 -16.72
N LYS A 259 0.15 -9.86 -15.68
CA LYS A 259 -0.19 -10.96 -14.76
C LYS A 259 -1.53 -11.56 -15.14
N GLN A 260 -1.50 -12.81 -15.60
CA GLN A 260 -2.70 -13.57 -15.97
C GLN A 260 -3.15 -14.48 -14.83
N GLN A 261 -4.44 -14.56 -14.59
CA GLN A 261 -5.07 -15.50 -13.64
C GLN A 261 -6.44 -15.95 -14.08
N ALA A 262 -6.93 -17.03 -13.51
CA ALA A 262 -8.32 -17.46 -13.69
C ALA A 262 -9.23 -16.62 -12.78
N LEU A 263 -10.39 -16.19 -13.31
CA LEU A 263 -11.39 -15.45 -12.56
C LEU A 263 -12.79 -15.96 -12.91
N THR A 264 -13.70 -15.83 -11.97
CA THR A 264 -15.11 -16.15 -12.19
C THR A 264 -15.85 -14.89 -12.62
N PHE A 265 -16.54 -14.96 -13.74
CA PHE A 265 -17.33 -13.86 -14.30
C PHE A 265 -18.81 -14.19 -14.25
N ASN A 266 -19.63 -13.28 -13.75
CA ASN A 266 -21.05 -13.35 -13.98
C ASN A 266 -21.40 -12.74 -15.35
N LEU A 267 -22.25 -13.44 -16.09
CA LEU A 267 -22.66 -13.08 -17.45
C LEU A 267 -23.88 -12.16 -17.41
N LYS A 268 -23.77 -10.99 -18.02
CA LYS A 268 -24.87 -10.01 -18.11
C LYS A 268 -24.82 -9.27 -19.43
N ASP A 269 -25.97 -8.96 -20.00
CA ASP A 269 -26.06 -7.96 -21.07
C ASP A 269 -25.73 -6.57 -20.49
N ARG A 270 -24.54 -6.08 -20.82
CA ARG A 270 -24.04 -4.75 -20.46
C ARG A 270 -23.96 -3.83 -21.69
N SER A 271 -24.63 -4.19 -22.79
CA SER A 271 -24.56 -3.45 -24.06
C SER A 271 -24.97 -1.98 -23.92
N LYS A 272 -25.90 -1.67 -23.01
CA LYS A 272 -26.37 -0.31 -22.71
C LYS A 272 -25.54 0.43 -21.67
N LEU A 273 -24.55 -0.23 -21.03
CA LEU A 273 -23.72 0.37 -20.00
C LEU A 273 -22.43 0.93 -20.60
N THR A 274 -21.88 1.96 -19.97
CA THR A 274 -20.61 2.59 -20.38
C THR A 274 -19.46 1.57 -20.36
N TYR A 275 -19.36 0.79 -19.29
CA TYR A 275 -18.32 -0.22 -19.15
C TYR A 275 -18.88 -1.62 -19.41
N LYS A 276 -18.28 -2.30 -20.39
CA LYS A 276 -18.65 -3.67 -20.80
C LYS A 276 -18.06 -4.72 -19.83
N LEU A 277 -17.08 -4.33 -19.03
CA LEU A 277 -16.49 -5.10 -17.95
C LEU A 277 -16.56 -4.31 -16.64
N LEU A 278 -16.90 -4.98 -15.55
CA LEU A 278 -16.88 -4.47 -14.20
C LEU A 278 -16.05 -5.43 -13.35
N ILE A 279 -15.05 -4.90 -12.67
CA ILE A 279 -14.18 -5.65 -11.77
C ILE A 279 -14.68 -5.48 -10.33
N GLY A 280 -15.04 -6.58 -9.70
CA GLY A 280 -15.55 -6.63 -8.34
C GLY A 280 -14.48 -6.94 -7.29
N ARG A 281 -14.92 -7.03 -6.01
CA ARG A 281 -14.04 -7.33 -4.87
C ARG A 281 -13.39 -8.71 -4.94
N ASP A 282 -13.99 -9.65 -5.69
CA ASP A 282 -13.44 -10.97 -5.97
C ASP A 282 -12.07 -10.93 -6.65
N TRP A 283 -11.83 -9.90 -7.48
CA TRP A 283 -10.52 -9.64 -8.06
C TRP A 283 -9.72 -8.59 -7.28
N ILE A 284 -10.36 -7.46 -6.94
CA ILE A 284 -9.69 -6.31 -6.28
C ILE A 284 -9.02 -6.76 -4.99
N GLY A 285 -9.72 -7.56 -4.15
CA GLY A 285 -9.29 -7.92 -2.81
C GLY A 285 -7.90 -8.58 -2.75
N GLU A 286 -7.50 -9.31 -3.77
CA GLU A 286 -6.19 -9.99 -3.85
C GLU A 286 -5.16 -9.22 -4.69
N ASN A 287 -5.60 -8.36 -5.61
CA ASN A 287 -4.72 -7.84 -6.66
C ASN A 287 -4.38 -6.36 -6.56
N ALA A 288 -5.24 -5.53 -5.94
CA ALA A 288 -5.04 -4.08 -5.97
C ALA A 288 -5.64 -3.34 -4.77
N ILE A 289 -5.17 -2.11 -4.55
CA ILE A 289 -5.80 -1.10 -3.68
C ILE A 289 -6.40 -0.03 -4.60
N VAL A 290 -7.66 0.33 -4.39
CA VAL A 290 -8.33 1.33 -5.23
C VAL A 290 -8.14 2.72 -4.66
N ASP A 291 -7.62 3.62 -5.50
CA ASP A 291 -7.54 5.06 -5.23
C ASP A 291 -8.47 5.79 -6.22
N THR A 292 -9.54 6.38 -5.73
CA THR A 292 -10.54 7.09 -6.55
C THR A 292 -10.09 8.49 -7.00
N LEU A 293 -8.89 8.91 -6.62
CA LEU A 293 -8.27 10.16 -7.07
C LEU A 293 -7.33 9.99 -8.28
N GLN A 294 -7.17 8.75 -8.75
CA GLN A 294 -6.39 8.42 -9.96
C GLN A 294 -7.27 8.26 -11.19
#